data_8f61004f1f509dee09b7f393ccf3a26e
#
_entry.id   8f61004f1f509dee09b7f393ccf3a26e
#
_cell.length_a   1.000
_cell.length_b   1.000
_cell.length_c   1.000
_cell.angle_alpha   90.00
_cell.angle_beta   90.00
_cell.angle_gamma   90.00
#
_symmetry.space_group_name_H-M   'P 1'
#
loop_
_entity.id
_entity.type
_entity.pdbx_description
1 polymer ?
#
loop_
_entity_poly.entity_id
_entity_poly.type
_entity_poly.pdbx_seq_one_letter_code
_entity_poly.pdbx_strand_id
1 'polypeptide(L)'
;MPVLHIALYILYLALFLWLINRLNFFTSTGIKRDNLWTFFLLKVVAGVALTLVYTFYYTDQTKADIYRYFNDSKIISPLLWQHPKAWLSVITGIGLNEPANFQYIADTQYFSHPSQDTVTNNQLIIRIISLCNYFSFSNIYINTLFFSFFSFVGLTGIYHALKNYFAEFPQALCLPLFLIPSVVFGAAVY
;
A
#
# COMPACT_ATOMS: atom_id res chain seq x y z
N MET A 1 -16.09 6.56 -10.69
CA MET A 1 -16.18 6.00 -9.33
C MET A 1 -17.59 6.19 -8.80
N PRO A 2 -18.24 5.20 -8.16
CA PRO A 2 -19.47 5.46 -7.46
C PRO A 2 -19.22 6.47 -6.33
N VAL A 3 -20.22 7.32 -6.04
CA VAL A 3 -20.14 8.43 -5.05
C VAL A 3 -19.61 7.95 -3.69
N LEU A 4 -19.95 6.73 -3.29
CA LEU A 4 -19.48 6.09 -2.07
C LEU A 4 -17.95 5.99 -2.00
N HIS A 5 -17.26 5.59 -3.08
CA HIS A 5 -15.80 5.46 -3.06
C HIS A 5 -15.10 6.81 -2.98
N ILE A 6 -15.68 7.85 -3.57
CA ILE A 6 -15.15 9.22 -3.45
C ILE A 6 -15.29 9.71 -2.01
N ALA A 7 -16.47 9.50 -1.39
CA ALA A 7 -16.70 9.87 0.00
C ALA A 7 -15.73 9.13 0.96
N LEU A 8 -15.53 7.82 0.75
CA LEU A 8 -14.58 7.02 1.51
C LEU A 8 -13.13 7.49 1.31
N TYR A 9 -12.75 7.82 0.09
CA TYR A 9 -11.40 8.35 -0.18
C TYR A 9 -11.14 9.64 0.58
N ILE A 10 -12.10 10.58 0.55
CA ILE A 10 -12.01 11.85 1.28
C ILE A 10 -11.98 11.60 2.79
N LEU A 11 -12.80 10.68 3.31
CA LEU A 11 -12.82 10.30 4.71
C LEU A 11 -11.46 9.76 5.18
N TYR A 12 -10.86 8.82 4.44
CA TYR A 12 -9.55 8.27 4.78
C TYR A 12 -8.43 9.30 4.64
N LEU A 13 -8.48 10.16 3.62
CA LEU A 13 -7.52 11.26 3.48
C LEU A 13 -7.58 12.20 4.69
N ALA A 14 -8.78 12.60 5.11
CA ALA A 14 -8.99 13.43 6.30
C ALA A 14 -8.52 12.72 7.57
N LEU A 15 -8.80 11.41 7.71
CA LEU A 15 -8.33 10.59 8.83
C LEU A 15 -6.79 10.57 8.90
N PHE A 16 -6.10 10.36 7.78
CA PHE A 16 -4.64 10.32 7.76
C PHE A 16 -4.01 11.68 8.06
N LEU A 17 -4.57 12.76 7.54
CA LEU A 17 -4.14 14.11 7.90
C LEU A 17 -4.36 14.40 9.39
N TRP A 18 -5.47 13.94 9.95
CA TRP A 18 -5.74 14.04 11.38
C TRP A 18 -4.73 13.20 12.20
N LEU A 19 -4.41 11.98 11.79
CA LEU A 19 -3.39 11.13 12.43
C LEU A 19 -2.00 11.80 12.41
N ILE A 20 -1.61 12.39 11.28
CA ILE A 20 -0.34 13.14 11.16
C ILE A 20 -0.29 14.28 12.18
N ASN A 21 -1.43 14.92 12.48
CA ASN A 21 -1.49 16.00 13.46
C ASN A 21 -1.49 15.55 14.91
N ARG A 22 -2.01 14.34 15.18
CA ARG A 22 -2.27 13.87 16.54
C ARG A 22 -1.22 12.94 17.10
N LEU A 23 -0.62 12.11 16.24
CA LEU A 23 0.34 11.12 16.71
C LEU A 23 1.67 11.77 17.05
N ASN A 24 2.18 11.51 18.25
CA ASN A 24 3.49 11.97 18.71
C ASN A 24 4.62 11.54 17.75
N PHE A 25 4.44 10.42 17.07
CA PHE A 25 5.34 9.95 16.04
C PHE A 25 5.64 11.00 14.96
N PHE A 26 4.64 11.74 14.50
CA PHE A 26 4.82 12.80 13.51
C PHE A 26 5.21 14.13 14.16
N THR A 27 4.57 14.48 15.28
CA THR A 27 4.79 15.80 15.93
C THR A 27 6.17 15.92 16.57
N SER A 28 6.78 14.80 16.98
CA SER A 28 8.13 14.78 17.57
C SER A 28 9.27 14.80 16.54
N THR A 29 8.96 14.86 15.25
CA THR A 29 9.99 15.03 14.19
C THR A 29 10.72 16.36 14.28
N GLY A 30 10.04 17.43 14.74
CA GLY A 30 10.53 18.80 14.67
C GLY A 30 10.30 19.45 13.29
N ILE A 31 9.72 18.73 12.33
CA ILE A 31 9.30 19.28 11.04
C ILE A 31 8.01 20.06 11.23
N LYS A 32 7.90 21.24 10.61
CA LYS A 32 6.66 22.03 10.61
C LYS A 32 5.49 21.20 10.08
N ARG A 33 4.33 21.32 10.70
CA ARG A 33 3.11 20.58 10.34
C ARG A 33 2.73 20.75 8.87
N ASP A 34 2.82 21.96 8.35
CA ASP A 34 2.47 22.23 6.96
C ASP A 34 3.39 21.49 5.99
N ASN A 35 4.67 21.35 6.33
CA ASN A 35 5.61 20.57 5.52
C ASN A 35 5.27 19.07 5.56
N LEU A 36 4.90 18.52 6.72
CA LEU A 36 4.46 17.12 6.81
C LEU A 36 3.23 16.86 5.96
N TRP A 37 2.25 17.77 5.97
CA TRP A 37 1.08 17.68 5.10
C TRP A 37 1.47 17.75 3.63
N THR A 38 2.33 18.70 3.28
CA THR A 38 2.81 18.86 1.88
C THR A 38 3.51 17.59 1.41
N PHE A 39 4.38 17.00 2.21
CA PHE A 39 5.09 15.77 1.84
C PHE A 39 4.14 14.59 1.67
N PHE A 40 3.18 14.45 2.59
CA PHE A 40 2.17 13.39 2.47
C PHE A 40 1.27 13.60 1.26
N LEU A 41 0.74 14.81 1.05
CA LEU A 41 -0.13 15.11 -0.10
C LEU A 41 0.60 14.97 -1.43
N LEU A 42 1.89 15.35 -1.51
CA LEU A 42 2.71 15.13 -2.70
C LEU A 42 2.78 13.64 -3.04
N LYS A 43 2.98 12.78 -2.04
CA LYS A 43 2.99 11.33 -2.22
C LYS A 43 1.63 10.78 -2.65
N VAL A 44 0.55 11.28 -2.08
CA VAL A 44 -0.83 10.91 -2.48
C VAL A 44 -1.09 11.28 -3.93
N VAL A 45 -0.72 12.50 -4.35
CA VAL A 45 -0.88 12.97 -5.74
C VAL A 45 -0.06 12.09 -6.68
N ALA A 46 1.19 11.77 -6.32
CA ALA A 46 2.03 10.87 -7.11
C ALA A 46 1.42 9.46 -7.25
N GLY A 47 0.87 8.92 -6.18
CA GLY A 47 0.18 7.62 -6.21
C GLY A 47 -1.05 7.63 -7.12
N VAL A 48 -1.88 8.66 -7.02
CA VAL A 48 -3.03 8.83 -7.92
C VAL A 48 -2.57 8.99 -9.38
N ALA A 49 -1.54 9.81 -9.63
CA ALA A 49 -1.01 10.01 -10.98
C ALA A 49 -0.49 8.71 -11.59
N LEU A 50 0.28 7.91 -10.84
CA LEU A 50 0.74 6.60 -11.29
C LEU A 50 -0.44 5.65 -11.56
N THR A 51 -1.43 5.60 -10.68
CA THR A 51 -2.61 4.76 -10.89
C THR A 51 -3.36 5.16 -12.16
N LEU A 52 -3.47 6.46 -12.45
CA LEU A 52 -4.06 6.96 -13.68
C LEU A 52 -3.24 6.59 -14.92
N VAL A 53 -1.89 6.70 -14.84
CA VAL A 53 -1.01 6.27 -15.93
C VAL A 53 -1.20 4.78 -16.22
N TYR A 54 -1.20 3.93 -15.18
CA TYR A 54 -1.43 2.50 -15.37
C TYR A 54 -2.83 2.19 -15.88
N THR A 55 -3.83 2.99 -15.53
CA THR A 55 -5.23 2.79 -15.96
C THR A 55 -5.45 3.18 -17.43
N PHE A 56 -4.85 4.29 -17.88
CA PHE A 56 -5.19 4.89 -19.17
C PHE A 56 -4.10 4.73 -20.24
N TYR A 57 -2.83 4.65 -19.82
CA TYR A 57 -1.71 4.53 -20.77
C TYR A 57 -1.41 3.06 -21.13
N TYR A 58 -1.50 2.14 -20.15
CA TYR A 58 -1.29 0.73 -20.42
C TYR A 58 -2.58 0.10 -20.96
N THR A 59 -2.58 -0.22 -22.25
CA THR A 59 -3.71 -0.85 -22.95
C THR A 59 -4.02 -2.26 -22.45
N ASP A 60 -3.00 -2.97 -21.94
CA ASP A 60 -3.11 -4.33 -21.40
C ASP A 60 -2.83 -4.29 -19.90
N GLN A 61 -3.90 -4.15 -19.11
CA GLN A 61 -3.82 -4.15 -17.65
C GLN A 61 -3.29 -5.47 -17.07
N THR A 62 -3.36 -6.57 -17.81
CA THR A 62 -2.87 -7.88 -17.35
C THR A 62 -1.35 -7.93 -17.28
N LYS A 63 -0.65 -7.01 -17.95
CA LYS A 63 0.81 -6.90 -17.94
C LYS A 63 1.35 -5.94 -16.87
N ALA A 64 0.50 -5.10 -16.31
CA ALA A 64 0.90 -4.15 -15.27
C ALA A 64 0.82 -4.81 -13.89
N ASP A 65 1.94 -4.88 -13.18
CA ASP A 65 2.03 -5.56 -11.88
C ASP A 65 1.01 -5.03 -10.87
N ILE A 66 0.76 -3.72 -10.85
CA ILE A 66 -0.26 -3.09 -9.99
C ILE A 66 -1.64 -3.75 -10.15
N TYR A 67 -2.06 -4.03 -11.38
CA TYR A 67 -3.35 -4.68 -11.64
C TYR A 67 -3.31 -6.17 -11.36
N ARG A 68 -2.17 -6.83 -11.63
CA ARG A 68 -1.99 -8.25 -11.33
C ARG A 68 -2.11 -8.50 -9.83
N TYR A 69 -1.40 -7.71 -9.00
CA TYR A 69 -1.49 -7.80 -7.53
C TYR A 69 -2.90 -7.48 -7.03
N PHE A 70 -3.51 -6.43 -7.59
CA PHE A 70 -4.86 -6.04 -7.22
C PHE A 70 -5.90 -7.11 -7.57
N ASN A 71 -5.81 -7.72 -8.76
CA ASN A 71 -6.74 -8.77 -9.20
C ASN A 71 -6.59 -10.02 -8.33
N ASP A 72 -5.37 -10.48 -8.07
CA ASP A 72 -5.12 -11.60 -7.15
C ASP A 72 -5.68 -11.30 -5.75
N SER A 73 -5.47 -10.10 -5.24
CA SER A 73 -5.99 -9.69 -3.94
C SER A 73 -7.52 -9.71 -3.86
N LYS A 74 -8.22 -9.45 -4.99
CA LYS A 74 -9.69 -9.53 -5.07
C LYS A 74 -10.20 -10.95 -5.04
N ILE A 75 -9.41 -11.94 -5.47
CA ILE A 75 -9.73 -13.35 -5.33
C ILE A 75 -9.57 -13.79 -3.86
N ILE A 76 -8.51 -13.31 -3.20
CA ILE A 76 -8.15 -13.71 -1.83
C ILE A 76 -9.06 -13.07 -0.78
N SER A 77 -9.41 -11.78 -0.93
CA SER A 77 -10.17 -11.05 0.09
C SER A 77 -11.51 -11.72 0.47
N PRO A 78 -12.37 -12.19 -0.45
CA PRO A 78 -13.64 -12.83 -0.10
C PRO A 78 -13.47 -14.13 0.66
N LEU A 79 -12.31 -14.80 0.56
CA LEU A 79 -12.08 -16.07 1.22
C LEU A 79 -12.18 -15.98 2.75
N LEU A 80 -11.94 -14.82 3.35
CA LEU A 80 -12.12 -14.63 4.80
C LEU A 80 -13.52 -15.06 5.27
N TRP A 81 -14.54 -14.74 4.48
CA TRP A 81 -15.93 -14.99 4.82
C TRP A 81 -16.44 -16.32 4.26
N GLN A 82 -15.96 -16.71 3.08
CA GLN A 82 -16.42 -17.91 2.39
C GLN A 82 -15.69 -19.17 2.83
N HIS A 83 -14.34 -19.08 2.95
CA HIS A 83 -13.44 -20.20 3.23
C HIS A 83 -12.31 -19.75 4.18
N PRO A 84 -12.58 -19.49 5.49
CA PRO A 84 -11.63 -18.87 6.41
C PRO A 84 -10.35 -19.69 6.61
N LYS A 85 -10.40 -21.02 6.49
CA LYS A 85 -9.21 -21.87 6.55
C LYS A 85 -8.27 -21.63 5.36
N ALA A 86 -8.82 -21.58 4.14
CA ALA A 86 -8.06 -21.28 2.94
C ALA A 86 -7.48 -19.86 2.99
N TRP A 87 -8.27 -18.89 3.45
CA TRP A 87 -7.79 -17.52 3.66
C TRP A 87 -6.60 -17.48 4.63
N LEU A 88 -6.69 -18.18 5.78
CA LEU A 88 -5.61 -18.22 6.75
C LEU A 88 -4.36 -18.86 6.16
N SER A 89 -4.50 -19.94 5.37
CA SER A 89 -3.38 -20.56 4.66
C SER A 89 -2.71 -19.59 3.67
N VAL A 90 -3.48 -18.78 2.94
CA VAL A 90 -2.93 -17.78 2.04
C VAL A 90 -2.18 -16.70 2.81
N ILE A 91 -2.78 -16.16 3.89
CA ILE A 91 -2.16 -15.05 4.65
C ILE A 91 -0.90 -15.49 5.39
N THR A 92 -0.90 -16.69 5.98
CA THR A 92 0.24 -17.21 6.75
C THR A 92 1.26 -17.94 5.88
N GLY A 93 0.85 -18.46 4.72
CA GLY A 93 1.64 -19.37 3.88
C GLY A 93 1.63 -20.82 4.36
N ILE A 94 0.98 -21.13 5.49
CA ILE A 94 0.96 -22.48 6.08
C ILE A 94 -0.13 -23.30 5.39
N GLY A 95 0.23 -24.48 4.86
CA GLY A 95 -0.72 -25.39 4.19
C GLY A 95 -1.26 -24.85 2.88
N LEU A 96 -0.57 -23.87 2.25
CA LEU A 96 -0.98 -23.26 1.00
C LEU A 96 -1.04 -24.28 -0.16
N ASN A 97 -0.12 -25.23 -0.17
CA ASN A 97 0.00 -26.27 -1.21
C ASN A 97 -0.94 -27.45 -1.02
N GLU A 98 -1.73 -27.48 0.06
CA GLU A 98 -2.74 -28.51 0.25
C GLU A 98 -3.83 -28.41 -0.82
N PRO A 99 -4.21 -29.52 -1.50
CA PRO A 99 -5.23 -29.48 -2.54
C PRO A 99 -6.54 -28.82 -2.12
N ALA A 100 -6.92 -28.98 -0.85
CA ALA A 100 -8.12 -28.37 -0.27
C ALA A 100 -8.07 -26.84 -0.23
N ASN A 101 -6.89 -26.24 -0.11
CA ASN A 101 -6.69 -24.79 -0.08
C ASN A 101 -6.35 -24.24 -1.46
N PHE A 102 -5.56 -24.98 -2.23
CA PHE A 102 -5.08 -24.57 -3.54
C PHE A 102 -6.20 -24.28 -4.55
N GLN A 103 -7.28 -25.07 -4.52
CA GLN A 103 -8.41 -24.88 -5.43
C GLN A 103 -9.01 -23.45 -5.39
N TYR A 104 -8.87 -22.72 -4.28
CA TYR A 104 -9.42 -21.37 -4.11
C TYR A 104 -8.50 -20.27 -4.64
N ILE A 105 -7.25 -20.61 -4.93
CA ILE A 105 -6.22 -19.66 -5.42
C ILE A 105 -5.68 -20.05 -6.79
N ALA A 106 -6.20 -21.12 -7.39
CA ALA A 106 -5.76 -21.60 -8.70
C ALA A 106 -5.86 -20.54 -9.81
N ASP A 107 -6.84 -19.65 -9.72
CA ASP A 107 -7.07 -18.56 -10.68
C ASP A 107 -6.19 -17.33 -10.44
N THR A 108 -5.37 -17.31 -9.40
CA THR A 108 -4.43 -16.22 -9.14
C THR A 108 -3.19 -16.37 -10.01
N GLN A 109 -2.52 -15.26 -10.32
CA GLN A 109 -1.30 -15.27 -11.13
C GLN A 109 -0.05 -15.63 -10.32
N TYR A 110 -0.02 -15.23 -9.04
CA TYR A 110 1.17 -15.37 -8.19
C TYR A 110 1.10 -16.50 -7.17
N PHE A 111 -0.05 -17.15 -7.02
CA PHE A 111 -0.22 -18.30 -6.12
C PHE A 111 -0.55 -19.60 -6.86
N SER A 112 -0.78 -19.54 -8.19
CA SER A 112 -1.22 -20.68 -9.00
C SER A 112 -0.13 -21.73 -9.29
N HIS A 113 1.12 -21.52 -8.86
CA HIS A 113 2.21 -22.46 -9.09
C HIS A 113 2.66 -23.15 -7.78
N PRO A 114 2.23 -24.43 -7.53
CA PRO A 114 2.53 -25.15 -6.29
C PRO A 114 4.02 -25.45 -6.08
N SER A 115 4.83 -25.37 -7.13
CA SER A 115 6.27 -25.67 -7.07
C SER A 115 7.15 -24.58 -6.45
N GLN A 116 6.58 -23.45 -6.09
CA GLN A 116 7.30 -22.38 -5.41
C GLN A 116 7.10 -22.49 -3.90
N ASP A 117 7.93 -23.28 -3.24
CA ASP A 117 7.99 -23.42 -1.76
C ASP A 117 8.43 -22.11 -1.07
N THR A 118 8.73 -21.07 -1.83
CA THR A 118 9.21 -19.80 -1.28
C THR A 118 8.14 -18.72 -1.40
N VAL A 119 7.83 -18.10 -0.28
CA VAL A 119 7.04 -16.86 -0.24
C VAL A 119 7.79 -15.79 -1.04
N THR A 120 7.23 -15.38 -2.18
CA THR A 120 7.82 -14.34 -3.00
C THR A 120 7.42 -12.95 -2.46
N ASN A 121 8.24 -11.93 -2.76
CA ASN A 121 7.92 -10.55 -2.39
C ASN A 121 6.54 -10.12 -2.96
N ASN A 122 6.19 -10.60 -4.15
CA ASN A 122 4.91 -10.34 -4.79
C ASN A 122 3.74 -10.87 -3.96
N GLN A 123 3.86 -12.08 -3.42
CA GLN A 123 2.82 -12.68 -2.56
C GLN A 123 2.62 -11.86 -1.27
N LEU A 124 3.70 -11.31 -0.68
CA LEU A 124 3.59 -10.45 0.50
C LEU A 124 2.76 -9.20 0.20
N ILE A 125 3.03 -8.54 -0.93
CA ILE A 125 2.30 -7.35 -1.36
C ILE A 125 0.81 -7.68 -1.55
N ILE A 126 0.50 -8.78 -2.25
CA ILE A 126 -0.88 -9.22 -2.51
C ILE A 126 -1.63 -9.50 -1.19
N ARG A 127 -0.97 -10.13 -0.19
CA ARG A 127 -1.54 -10.34 1.14
C ARG A 127 -1.91 -9.01 1.82
N ILE A 128 -1.00 -8.02 1.78
CA ILE A 128 -1.26 -6.69 2.35
C ILE A 128 -2.42 -6.01 1.63
N ILE A 129 -2.46 -6.06 0.28
CA ILE A 129 -3.56 -5.49 -0.51
C ILE A 129 -4.88 -6.19 -0.16
N SER A 130 -4.88 -7.52 0.01
CA SER A 130 -6.10 -8.27 0.36
C SER A 130 -6.65 -7.85 1.73
N LEU A 131 -5.79 -7.51 2.69
CA LEU A 131 -6.20 -6.94 3.97
C LEU A 131 -6.75 -5.51 3.80
N CYS A 132 -6.10 -4.68 2.99
CA CYS A 132 -6.58 -3.33 2.69
C CYS A 132 -7.95 -3.35 2.00
N ASN A 133 -8.25 -4.37 1.20
CA ASN A 133 -9.52 -4.51 0.48
C ASN A 133 -10.74 -4.55 1.38
N TYR A 134 -10.62 -5.01 2.63
CA TYR A 134 -11.73 -4.95 3.60
C TYR A 134 -12.15 -3.52 3.95
N PHE A 135 -11.20 -2.61 3.96
CA PHE A 135 -11.43 -1.20 4.29
C PHE A 135 -11.67 -0.35 3.05
N SER A 136 -11.11 -0.74 1.91
CA SER A 136 -11.23 0.00 0.64
C SER A 136 -12.40 -0.47 -0.23
N PHE A 137 -13.10 -1.55 0.15
CA PHE A 137 -14.10 -2.21 -0.68
C PHE A 137 -13.55 -2.55 -2.07
N SER A 138 -12.34 -3.08 -2.12
CA SER A 138 -11.62 -3.43 -3.34
C SER A 138 -11.52 -2.26 -4.33
N ASN A 139 -11.24 -1.07 -3.83
CA ASN A 139 -11.01 0.11 -4.65
C ASN A 139 -9.51 0.42 -4.74
N ILE A 140 -8.97 0.39 -5.96
CA ILE A 140 -7.54 0.57 -6.22
C ILE A 140 -7.01 1.94 -5.75
N TYR A 141 -7.80 3.02 -5.89
CA TYR A 141 -7.37 4.37 -5.48
C TYR A 141 -7.33 4.51 -3.95
N ILE A 142 -8.24 3.85 -3.23
CA ILE A 142 -8.21 3.84 -1.76
C ILE A 142 -7.03 2.99 -1.28
N ASN A 143 -6.75 1.86 -1.91
CA ASN A 143 -5.55 1.07 -1.61
C ASN A 143 -4.28 1.89 -1.85
N THR A 144 -4.19 2.62 -2.95
CA THR A 144 -3.08 3.54 -3.24
C THR A 144 -2.90 4.59 -2.14
N LEU A 145 -4.00 5.14 -1.61
CA LEU A 145 -3.96 6.06 -0.47
C LEU A 145 -3.39 5.40 0.79
N PHE A 146 -3.77 4.15 1.10
CA PHE A 146 -3.21 3.38 2.23
C PHE A 146 -1.71 3.15 2.05
N PHE A 147 -1.28 2.72 0.87
CA PHE A 147 0.14 2.51 0.59
C PHE A 147 0.94 3.80 0.64
N SER A 148 0.40 4.92 0.15
CA SER A 148 1.00 6.24 0.30
C SER A 148 1.19 6.61 1.78
N PHE A 149 0.21 6.31 2.63
CA PHE A 149 0.31 6.56 4.06
C PHE A 149 1.33 5.63 4.74
N PHE A 150 1.32 4.33 4.47
CA PHE A 150 2.29 3.38 5.02
C PHE A 150 3.72 3.75 4.64
N SER A 151 3.93 4.11 3.37
CA SER A 151 5.22 4.59 2.89
C SER A 151 5.64 5.88 3.61
N PHE A 152 4.71 6.83 3.82
CA PHE A 152 5.00 8.07 4.54
C PHE A 152 5.37 7.80 6.00
N VAL A 153 4.70 6.86 6.67
CA VAL A 153 5.06 6.40 8.03
C VAL A 153 6.48 5.83 8.03
N GLY A 154 6.82 4.97 7.08
CA GLY A 154 8.16 4.38 6.96
C GLY A 154 9.24 5.44 6.76
N LEU A 155 9.04 6.39 5.86
CA LEU A 155 9.98 7.50 5.61
C LEU A 155 10.16 8.39 6.85
N THR A 156 9.06 8.67 7.57
CA THR A 156 9.12 9.41 8.84
C THR A 156 9.89 8.62 9.91
N GLY A 157 9.75 7.30 9.94
CA GLY A 157 10.55 6.42 10.81
C GLY A 157 12.04 6.50 10.49
N ILE A 158 12.42 6.47 9.21
CA ILE A 158 13.81 6.66 8.76
C ILE A 158 14.32 8.05 9.18
N TYR A 159 13.49 9.09 9.01
CA TYR A 159 13.85 10.43 9.47
C TYR A 159 14.15 10.46 10.97
N HIS A 160 13.33 9.81 11.80
CA HIS A 160 13.55 9.71 13.24
C HIS A 160 14.86 9.02 13.57
N ALA A 161 15.20 7.93 12.87
CA ALA A 161 16.44 7.20 13.09
C ALA A 161 17.66 8.05 12.75
N LEU A 162 17.58 8.87 11.69
CA LEU A 162 18.72 9.61 11.16
C LEU A 162 18.89 11.03 11.74
N LYS A 163 17.80 11.68 12.21
CA LYS A 163 17.86 13.10 12.63
C LYS A 163 18.90 13.42 13.69
N ASN A 164 19.20 12.47 14.57
CA ASN A 164 20.21 12.66 15.63
C ASN A 164 21.65 12.61 15.10
N TYR A 165 21.88 11.89 13.99
CA TYR A 165 23.19 11.87 13.32
C TYR A 165 23.47 13.16 12.54
N PHE A 166 22.41 13.87 12.12
CA PHE A 166 22.47 15.15 11.41
C PHE A 166 21.96 16.29 12.27
N ALA A 167 22.41 16.32 13.55
CA ALA A 167 21.88 17.22 14.58
C ALA A 167 22.00 18.72 14.22
N GLU A 168 23.02 19.12 13.45
CA GLU A 168 23.21 20.51 13.03
C GLU A 168 22.17 20.95 11.97
N PHE A 169 21.80 20.04 11.05
CA PHE A 169 20.91 20.33 9.94
C PHE A 169 19.89 19.19 9.70
N PRO A 170 19.05 18.83 10.68
CA PRO A 170 18.14 17.71 10.54
C PRO A 170 17.11 17.91 9.39
N GLN A 171 16.81 19.16 9.07
CA GLN A 171 15.87 19.48 7.98
C GLN A 171 16.45 19.18 6.59
N ALA A 172 17.76 19.09 6.43
CA ALA A 172 18.39 18.68 5.18
C ALA A 172 17.97 17.26 4.75
N LEU A 173 17.61 16.40 5.72
CA LEU A 173 17.07 15.06 5.45
C LEU A 173 15.70 15.09 4.75
N CYS A 174 14.95 16.20 4.84
CA CYS A 174 13.63 16.28 4.20
C CYS A 174 13.73 16.17 2.67
N LEU A 175 14.79 16.68 2.05
CA LEU A 175 14.98 16.61 0.62
C LEU A 175 15.14 15.15 0.15
N PRO A 176 16.10 14.35 0.64
CA PRO A 176 16.28 12.99 0.18
C PRO A 176 15.14 12.04 0.59
N LEU A 177 14.49 12.29 1.74
CA LEU A 177 13.46 11.38 2.23
C LEU A 177 12.04 11.67 1.73
N PHE A 178 11.73 12.92 1.35
CA PHE A 178 10.34 13.29 1.02
C PHE A 178 10.18 13.97 -0.33
N LEU A 179 11.25 14.47 -0.97
CA LEU A 179 11.13 15.32 -2.16
C LEU A 179 11.78 14.74 -3.42
N ILE A 180 12.70 13.77 -3.30
CA ILE A 180 13.29 13.14 -4.48
C ILE A 180 12.20 12.35 -5.23
N PRO A 181 12.06 12.51 -6.55
CA PRO A 181 11.01 11.84 -7.34
C PRO A 181 10.95 10.33 -7.12
N SER A 182 12.08 9.64 -7.06
CA SER A 182 12.12 8.19 -6.81
C SER A 182 11.49 7.78 -5.47
N VAL A 183 11.55 8.64 -4.46
CA VAL A 183 10.93 8.43 -3.16
C VAL A 183 9.46 8.85 -3.17
N VAL A 184 9.14 9.96 -3.83
CA VAL A 184 7.76 10.46 -3.95
C VAL A 184 6.89 9.44 -4.67
N PHE A 185 7.35 8.92 -5.80
CA PHE A 185 6.65 7.90 -6.59
C PHE A 185 6.86 6.47 -6.05
N GLY A 186 8.01 6.21 -5.40
CA GLY A 186 8.30 4.91 -4.82
C GLY A 186 7.33 4.55 -3.69
N ALA A 187 6.78 3.32 -3.74
CA ALA A 187 5.77 2.83 -2.81
C ALA A 187 4.58 3.80 -2.56
N ALA A 188 4.30 4.69 -3.52
CA ALA A 188 3.05 5.44 -3.55
C ALA A 188 1.92 4.57 -4.12
N VAL A 189 2.31 3.57 -4.90
CA VAL A 189 1.49 2.46 -5.42
C VAL A 189 2.26 1.18 -5.11
N TYR A 190 1.57 0.06 -4.92
CA TYR A 190 2.17 -1.25 -4.65
C TYR A 190 2.76 -1.89 -5.88
#